data_f33ff6006bfcaea40beb14231211a568
#
_entry.id   f33ff6006bfcaea40beb14231211a568
#
_cell.length_a   1.000
_cell.length_b   1.000
_cell.length_c   1.000
_cell.angle_alpha   90.00
_cell.angle_beta   90.00
_cell.angle_gamma   90.00
#
_symmetry.space_group_name_H-M   'P 1'
#
loop_
_entity.id
_entity.type
_entity.pdbx_description
1 polymer ?
#
loop_
_entity_poly.entity_id
_entity_poly.type
_entity_poly.pdbx_seq_one_letter_code
_entity_poly.pdbx_strand_id
1 'polypeptide(L)'
;MHGLNSPPWKYAVLWLRVYFGADLLWSGFRYLSTGWVPFIPGIGGQYVQALDAIHMFYAVKAVEMLAGILLLTNRYVLLGAILEFPTSISIFWINTFIVATPRQLFSGPNQLLMNGLILVAYGGYMASVFKPNKPLALWEGFKVDVWKEHLRLSKGAESTSAIKKSSDFA
;
A
#
# COMPACT_ATOMS: atom_id res chain seq x y z
N MET A 1 -9.97 21.04 8.50
CA MET A 1 -9.43 20.12 7.48
C MET A 1 -10.37 20.00 6.25
N HIS A 2 -10.78 21.13 5.67
CA HIS A 2 -11.71 21.16 4.52
C HIS A 2 -11.06 20.83 3.16
N GLY A 3 -9.73 20.90 3.04
CA GLY A 3 -9.04 20.74 1.76
C GLY A 3 -9.01 19.31 1.17
N LEU A 4 -9.02 18.27 2.00
CA LEU A 4 -8.90 16.88 1.54
C LEU A 4 -10.23 16.30 0.98
N ASN A 5 -11.34 16.98 1.20
CA ASN A 5 -12.66 16.59 0.66
C ASN A 5 -13.05 17.36 -0.59
N SER A 6 -12.19 18.25 -1.11
CA SER A 6 -12.46 18.96 -2.35
C SER A 6 -12.50 18.00 -3.55
N PRO A 7 -13.38 18.22 -4.53
CA PRO A 7 -13.48 17.35 -5.72
C PRO A 7 -12.14 17.10 -6.43
N PRO A 8 -11.26 18.11 -6.65
CA PRO A 8 -9.98 17.89 -7.30
C PRO A 8 -9.06 16.89 -6.57
N TRP A 9 -9.02 16.95 -5.23
CA TRP A 9 -8.21 16.05 -4.43
C TRP A 9 -8.67 14.59 -4.51
N LYS A 10 -9.98 14.36 -4.53
CA LYS A 10 -10.54 13.01 -4.69
C LYS A 10 -10.14 12.38 -6.02
N TYR A 11 -10.16 13.15 -7.10
CA TYR A 11 -9.74 12.67 -8.42
C TYR A 11 -8.22 12.43 -8.49
N ALA A 12 -7.43 13.31 -7.86
CA ALA A 12 -5.99 13.13 -7.78
C ALA A 12 -5.61 11.84 -7.04
N VAL A 13 -6.23 11.57 -5.89
CA VAL A 13 -6.02 10.34 -5.12
C VAL A 13 -6.51 9.11 -5.88
N LEU A 14 -7.65 9.19 -6.58
CA LEU A 14 -8.15 8.10 -7.41
C LEU A 14 -7.17 7.79 -8.54
N TRP A 15 -6.71 8.81 -9.26
CA TRP A 15 -5.74 8.65 -10.35
C TRP A 15 -4.44 8.03 -9.82
N LEU A 16 -3.91 8.59 -8.73
CA LEU A 16 -2.67 8.12 -8.11
C LEU A 16 -2.77 6.64 -7.73
N ARG A 17 -3.87 6.24 -7.12
CA ARG A 17 -4.13 4.87 -6.70
C ARG A 17 -4.22 3.90 -7.89
N VAL A 18 -4.96 4.31 -8.94
CA VAL A 18 -5.13 3.48 -10.13
C VAL A 18 -3.80 3.35 -10.88
N TYR A 19 -3.09 4.44 -11.06
CA TYR A 19 -1.80 4.45 -11.73
C TYR A 19 -0.77 3.58 -10.98
N PHE A 20 -0.61 3.82 -9.68
CA PHE A 20 0.34 3.10 -8.85
C PHE A 20 -0.01 1.60 -8.73
N GLY A 21 -1.29 1.28 -8.53
CA GLY A 21 -1.76 -0.10 -8.47
C GLY A 21 -1.56 -0.86 -9.79
N ALA A 22 -1.76 -0.19 -10.93
CA ALA A 22 -1.52 -0.78 -12.24
C ALA A 22 -0.02 -1.00 -12.52
N ASP A 23 0.83 -0.06 -12.10
CA ASP A 23 2.28 -0.16 -12.23
C ASP A 23 2.83 -1.35 -11.41
N LEU A 24 2.39 -1.51 -10.16
CA LEU A 24 2.75 -2.65 -9.32
C LEU A 24 2.31 -3.98 -9.92
N LEU A 25 1.07 -4.06 -10.42
CA LEU A 25 0.58 -5.26 -11.10
C LEU A 25 1.39 -5.58 -12.35
N TRP A 26 1.68 -4.58 -13.17
CA TRP A 26 2.47 -4.77 -14.38
C TRP A 26 3.89 -5.22 -14.06
N SER A 27 4.53 -4.62 -13.07
CA SER A 27 5.86 -4.98 -12.60
C SER A 27 5.92 -6.44 -12.13
N GLY A 28 4.99 -6.83 -11.26
CA GLY A 28 4.90 -8.19 -10.74
C GLY A 28 4.56 -9.21 -11.83
N PHE A 29 3.54 -8.93 -12.65
CA PHE A 29 3.13 -9.79 -13.75
C PHE A 29 4.28 -10.04 -14.74
N ARG A 30 4.99 -8.98 -15.13
CA ARG A 30 6.13 -9.08 -16.04
C ARG A 30 7.22 -10.00 -15.48
N TYR A 31 7.57 -9.85 -14.21
CA TYR A 31 8.57 -10.73 -13.59
C TYR A 31 8.08 -12.18 -13.50
N LEU A 32 6.87 -12.40 -13.00
CA LEU A 32 6.35 -13.75 -12.78
C LEU A 32 6.11 -14.53 -14.09
N SER A 33 5.82 -13.82 -15.19
CA SER A 33 5.58 -14.44 -16.51
C SER A 33 6.84 -14.66 -17.33
N THR A 34 7.84 -13.78 -17.21
CA THR A 34 9.03 -13.80 -18.09
C THR A 34 10.35 -13.98 -17.35
N GLY A 35 10.36 -13.96 -16.02
CA GLY A 35 11.59 -13.92 -15.22
C GLY A 35 12.43 -12.64 -15.44
N TRP A 36 11.80 -11.59 -15.99
CA TRP A 36 12.55 -10.37 -16.33
C TRP A 36 12.97 -9.59 -15.08
N VAL A 37 14.28 -9.49 -14.90
CA VAL A 37 14.91 -8.65 -13.86
C VAL A 37 15.40 -7.35 -14.49
N PRO A 38 15.11 -6.18 -13.90
CA PRO A 38 15.57 -4.92 -14.44
C PRO A 38 17.09 -4.82 -14.40
N PHE A 39 17.69 -4.43 -15.52
CA PHE A 39 19.12 -4.12 -15.55
C PHE A 39 19.36 -2.80 -14.82
N ILE A 40 20.10 -2.87 -13.74
CA ILE A 40 20.52 -1.72 -12.94
C ILE A 40 22.05 -1.76 -12.86
N PRO A 41 22.76 -0.66 -13.19
CA PRO A 41 24.22 -0.66 -13.13
C PRO A 41 24.75 -0.67 -11.69
N GLY A 42 25.97 -1.20 -11.51
CA GLY A 42 26.70 -1.15 -10.25
C GLY A 42 26.13 -2.02 -9.14
N ILE A 43 26.37 -1.60 -7.90
CA ILE A 43 26.01 -2.35 -6.67
C ILE A 43 24.48 -2.54 -6.56
N GLY A 44 23.68 -1.57 -7.01
CA GLY A 44 22.22 -1.71 -7.00
C GLY A 44 21.73 -2.88 -7.87
N GLY A 45 22.37 -3.12 -9.02
CA GLY A 45 22.07 -4.26 -9.88
C GLY A 45 22.52 -5.58 -9.25
N GLN A 46 23.70 -5.62 -8.64
CA GLN A 46 24.17 -6.80 -7.91
C GLN A 46 23.23 -7.17 -6.76
N TYR A 47 22.72 -6.20 -6.03
CA TYR A 47 21.71 -6.42 -4.98
C TYR A 47 20.44 -7.07 -5.53
N VAL A 48 19.89 -6.55 -6.63
CA VAL A 48 18.67 -7.12 -7.23
C VAL A 48 18.92 -8.54 -7.76
N GLN A 49 20.08 -8.78 -8.39
CA GLN A 49 20.47 -10.11 -8.86
C GLN A 49 20.66 -11.09 -7.70
N ALA A 50 21.24 -10.65 -6.57
CA ALA A 50 21.37 -11.47 -5.38
C ALA A 50 20.01 -11.86 -4.78
N LEU A 51 19.05 -10.92 -4.74
CA LEU A 51 17.68 -11.21 -4.31
C LEU A 51 16.99 -12.22 -5.23
N ASP A 52 17.23 -12.11 -6.54
CA ASP A 52 16.68 -13.05 -7.53
C ASP A 52 17.28 -14.44 -7.36
N ALA A 53 18.60 -14.54 -7.19
CA ALA A 53 19.31 -15.80 -7.01
C ALA A 53 18.85 -16.60 -5.77
N ILE A 54 18.42 -15.92 -4.70
CA ILE A 54 17.85 -16.55 -3.50
C ILE A 54 16.32 -16.64 -3.51
N HIS A 55 15.68 -16.38 -4.65
CA HIS A 55 14.21 -16.34 -4.84
C HIS A 55 13.46 -15.31 -3.97
N MET A 56 14.17 -14.42 -3.29
CA MET A 56 13.54 -13.35 -2.48
C MET A 56 12.85 -12.31 -3.37
N PHE A 57 13.40 -12.08 -4.57
CA PHE A 57 12.80 -11.16 -5.54
C PHE A 57 11.42 -11.63 -6.00
N TYR A 58 11.21 -12.97 -6.11
CA TYR A 58 9.90 -13.55 -6.37
C TYR A 58 8.88 -13.20 -5.28
N ALA A 59 9.27 -13.31 -4.01
CA ALA A 59 8.41 -12.95 -2.90
C ALA A 59 8.05 -11.46 -2.91
N VAL A 60 9.03 -10.58 -3.19
CA VAL A 60 8.80 -9.14 -3.33
C VAL A 60 7.78 -8.86 -4.44
N LYS A 61 7.94 -9.49 -5.61
CA LYS A 61 7.02 -9.31 -6.75
C LYS A 61 5.62 -9.86 -6.48
N ALA A 62 5.50 -10.93 -5.73
CA ALA A 62 4.20 -11.44 -5.29
C ALA A 62 3.49 -10.45 -4.34
N VAL A 63 4.23 -9.82 -3.43
CA VAL A 63 3.71 -8.76 -2.53
C VAL A 63 3.32 -7.51 -3.32
N GLU A 64 4.13 -7.06 -4.27
CA GLU A 64 3.79 -5.95 -5.17
C GLU A 64 2.48 -6.20 -5.93
N MET A 65 2.31 -7.41 -6.50
CA MET A 65 1.07 -7.79 -7.18
C MET A 65 -0.14 -7.77 -6.25
N LEU A 66 0.01 -8.34 -5.05
CA LEU A 66 -1.06 -8.33 -4.05
C LEU A 66 -1.41 -6.88 -3.66
N ALA A 67 -0.41 -6.05 -3.39
CA ALA A 67 -0.61 -4.64 -3.09
C ALA A 67 -1.34 -3.92 -4.25
N GLY A 68 -0.93 -4.16 -5.49
CA GLY A 68 -1.57 -3.62 -6.69
C GLY A 68 -3.07 -4.01 -6.79
N ILE A 69 -3.41 -5.29 -6.56
CA ILE A 69 -4.80 -5.77 -6.53
C ILE A 69 -5.59 -5.05 -5.43
N LEU A 70 -5.04 -4.93 -4.22
CA LEU A 70 -5.70 -4.28 -3.09
C LEU A 70 -5.96 -2.78 -3.37
N LEU A 71 -5.00 -2.09 -3.99
CA LEU A 71 -5.14 -0.71 -4.41
C LEU A 71 -6.25 -0.54 -5.46
N LEU A 72 -6.31 -1.41 -6.46
CA LEU A 72 -7.28 -1.30 -7.55
C LEU A 72 -8.69 -1.67 -7.12
N THR A 73 -8.86 -2.67 -6.26
CA THR A 73 -10.18 -3.14 -5.80
C THR A 73 -10.92 -2.14 -4.90
N ASN A 74 -10.26 -1.06 -4.45
CA ASN A 74 -10.84 -0.02 -3.58
C ASN A 74 -11.34 -0.50 -2.20
N ARG A 75 -11.11 -1.73 -1.83
CA ARG A 75 -11.59 -2.27 -0.54
C ARG A 75 -10.55 -2.22 0.56
N TYR A 76 -9.30 -2.49 0.22
CA TYR A 76 -8.19 -2.61 1.17
C TYR A 76 -7.01 -1.72 0.77
N VAL A 77 -7.31 -0.49 0.31
CA VAL A 77 -6.30 0.45 -0.21
C VAL A 77 -5.18 0.71 0.80
N LEU A 78 -5.56 0.93 2.05
CA LEU A 78 -4.59 1.17 3.12
C LEU A 78 -3.68 -0.04 3.37
N LEU A 79 -4.24 -1.25 3.37
CA LEU A 79 -3.45 -2.48 3.52
C LEU A 79 -2.48 -2.66 2.36
N GLY A 80 -2.93 -2.42 1.12
CA GLY A 80 -2.07 -2.46 -0.07
C GLY A 80 -0.91 -1.46 0.02
N ALA A 81 -1.19 -0.23 0.41
CA ALA A 81 -0.16 0.80 0.57
C ALA A 81 0.83 0.47 1.71
N ILE A 82 0.37 -0.10 2.81
CA ILE A 82 1.23 -0.53 3.93
C ILE A 82 2.13 -1.70 3.50
N LEU A 83 1.60 -2.69 2.78
CA LEU A 83 2.37 -3.84 2.29
C LEU A 83 3.47 -3.41 1.32
N GLU A 84 3.19 -2.42 0.47
CA GLU A 84 4.15 -1.90 -0.50
C GLU A 84 5.17 -0.93 0.11
N PHE A 85 4.90 -0.36 1.28
CA PHE A 85 5.72 0.70 1.86
C PHE A 85 7.18 0.31 2.09
N PRO A 86 7.53 -0.87 2.64
CA PRO A 86 8.92 -1.31 2.76
C PRO A 86 9.65 -1.41 1.43
N THR A 87 8.97 -1.90 0.38
CA THR A 87 9.51 -1.99 -0.98
C THR A 87 9.76 -0.59 -1.55
N SER A 88 8.80 0.32 -1.38
CA SER A 88 8.91 1.72 -1.82
C SER A 88 10.09 2.44 -1.17
N ILE A 89 10.33 2.24 0.14
CA ILE A 89 11.51 2.79 0.84
C ILE A 89 12.79 2.19 0.27
N SER A 90 12.84 0.88 0.05
CA SER A 90 14.02 0.18 -0.49
C SER A 90 14.36 0.68 -1.90
N ILE A 91 13.35 0.81 -2.76
CA ILE A 91 13.51 1.34 -4.12
C ILE A 91 13.99 2.80 -4.08
N PHE A 92 13.38 3.63 -3.22
CA PHE A 92 13.82 5.02 -3.04
C PHE A 92 15.28 5.09 -2.62
N TRP A 93 15.69 4.32 -1.61
CA TRP A 93 17.05 4.34 -1.09
C TRP A 93 18.07 3.90 -2.16
N ILE A 94 17.83 2.76 -2.78
CA ILE A 94 18.74 2.20 -3.79
C ILE A 94 18.85 3.13 -5.00
N ASN A 95 17.73 3.61 -5.52
CA ASN A 95 17.72 4.43 -6.72
C ASN A 95 18.32 5.81 -6.48
N THR A 96 18.07 6.40 -5.30
CA THR A 96 18.51 7.78 -5.03
C THR A 96 19.96 7.85 -4.55
N PHE A 97 20.38 6.96 -3.67
CA PHE A 97 21.67 7.10 -2.98
C PHE A 97 22.74 6.12 -3.50
N ILE A 98 22.34 5.01 -4.11
CA ILE A 98 23.30 3.97 -4.54
C ILE A 98 23.48 4.03 -6.05
N VAL A 99 22.42 4.02 -6.84
CA VAL A 99 22.48 3.99 -8.31
C VAL A 99 22.64 5.39 -8.88
N ALA A 100 21.83 6.33 -8.41
CA ALA A 100 21.88 7.78 -8.70
C ALA A 100 21.97 8.16 -10.20
N THR A 101 21.49 7.31 -11.11
CA THR A 101 21.39 7.72 -12.52
C THR A 101 20.19 8.65 -12.72
N PRO A 102 20.15 9.50 -13.75
CA PRO A 102 19.04 10.44 -13.96
C PRO A 102 17.66 9.78 -13.94
N ARG A 103 17.54 8.57 -14.48
CA ARG A 103 16.29 7.80 -14.47
C ARG A 103 15.92 7.37 -13.05
N GLN A 104 16.87 6.86 -12.28
CA GLN A 104 16.65 6.36 -10.93
C GLN A 104 16.40 7.49 -9.93
N LEU A 105 17.06 8.64 -10.10
CA LEU A 105 16.79 9.85 -9.30
C LEU A 105 15.35 10.38 -9.47
N PHE A 106 14.70 10.05 -10.57
CA PHE A 106 13.29 10.36 -10.77
C PHE A 106 12.39 9.22 -10.26
N SER A 107 12.68 7.96 -10.62
CA SER A 107 11.80 6.84 -10.30
C SER A 107 11.76 6.48 -8.80
N GLY A 108 12.90 6.57 -8.10
CA GLY A 108 12.99 6.27 -6.68
C GLY A 108 12.11 7.18 -5.80
N PRO A 109 12.32 8.51 -5.84
CA PRO A 109 11.47 9.45 -5.12
C PRO A 109 10.00 9.37 -5.52
N ASN A 110 9.70 9.19 -6.81
CA ASN A 110 8.33 9.09 -7.29
C ASN A 110 7.59 7.88 -6.72
N GLN A 111 8.24 6.72 -6.63
CA GLN A 111 7.68 5.50 -6.04
C GLN A 111 7.28 5.75 -4.57
N LEU A 112 8.19 6.29 -3.77
CA LEU A 112 7.93 6.59 -2.37
C LEU A 112 6.88 7.69 -2.19
N LEU A 113 6.91 8.72 -3.04
CA LEU A 113 5.95 9.81 -3.01
C LEU A 113 4.53 9.32 -3.30
N MET A 114 4.35 8.51 -4.35
CA MET A 114 3.04 7.98 -4.71
C MET A 114 2.46 7.13 -3.56
N ASN A 115 3.25 6.22 -3.01
CA ASN A 115 2.81 5.39 -1.89
C ASN A 115 2.53 6.24 -0.63
N GLY A 116 3.42 7.17 -0.30
CA GLY A 116 3.25 8.08 0.84
C GLY A 116 2.00 8.96 0.73
N LEU A 117 1.70 9.50 -0.45
CA LEU A 117 0.49 10.29 -0.67
C LEU A 117 -0.79 9.44 -0.52
N ILE A 118 -0.77 8.18 -0.95
CA ILE A 118 -1.89 7.26 -0.70
C ILE A 118 -2.06 7.03 0.80
N LEU A 119 -0.98 6.75 1.53
CA LEU A 119 -1.02 6.57 2.98
C LEU A 119 -1.56 7.80 3.70
N VAL A 120 -1.13 9.01 3.30
CA VAL A 120 -1.64 10.28 3.87
C VAL A 120 -3.12 10.46 3.55
N ALA A 121 -3.54 10.19 2.30
CA ALA A 121 -4.94 10.33 1.88
C ALA A 121 -5.89 9.40 2.66
N TYR A 122 -5.41 8.22 3.03
CA TYR A 122 -6.16 7.25 3.84
C TYR A 122 -5.77 7.26 5.32
N GLY A 123 -4.94 8.22 5.74
CA GLY A 123 -4.41 8.33 7.11
C GLY A 123 -5.48 8.45 8.21
N GLY A 124 -6.66 8.98 7.87
CA GLY A 124 -7.79 9.04 8.79
C GLY A 124 -8.22 7.65 9.31
N TYR A 125 -8.09 6.61 8.50
CA TYR A 125 -8.37 5.23 8.90
C TYR A 125 -7.26 4.64 9.78
N MET A 126 -6.03 5.18 9.71
CA MET A 126 -4.92 4.76 10.57
C MET A 126 -5.00 5.38 11.96
N ALA A 127 -5.74 6.46 12.14
CA ALA A 127 -5.80 7.19 13.42
C ALA A 127 -6.27 6.29 14.58
N SER A 128 -7.09 5.28 14.32
CA SER A 128 -7.51 4.30 15.32
C SER A 128 -6.37 3.38 15.77
N VAL A 129 -5.41 3.09 14.90
CA VAL A 129 -4.24 2.24 15.19
C VAL A 129 -3.26 2.95 16.12
N PHE A 130 -3.17 4.28 16.02
CA PHE A 130 -2.28 5.12 16.85
C PHE A 130 -2.90 5.56 18.17
N LYS A 131 -4.19 5.26 18.42
CA LYS A 131 -4.76 5.52 19.74
C LYS A 131 -4.16 4.54 20.74
N PRO A 132 -3.66 5.02 21.90
CA PRO A 132 -3.16 4.14 22.93
C PRO A 132 -4.32 3.25 23.40
N ASN A 133 -4.26 2.00 23.08
CA ASN A 133 -5.17 1.00 23.62
C ASN A 133 -4.83 0.76 25.10
N LYS A 134 -5.80 0.36 25.91
CA LYS A 134 -5.51 -0.19 27.24
C LYS A 134 -4.47 -1.30 27.08
N PRO A 135 -3.49 -1.41 28.00
CA PRO A 135 -2.49 -2.46 27.91
C PRO A 135 -3.22 -3.82 27.82
N LEU A 136 -3.12 -4.42 26.62
CA LEU A 136 -3.67 -5.76 26.39
C LEU A 136 -2.77 -6.76 27.10
N ALA A 137 -3.31 -7.65 27.88
CA ALA A 137 -2.56 -8.81 28.34
C ALA A 137 -2.06 -9.58 27.12
N LEU A 138 -0.80 -10.02 27.14
CA LEU A 138 -0.05 -10.58 26.00
C LEU A 138 -0.81 -11.63 25.16
N TRP A 139 -1.84 -12.26 25.70
CA TRP A 139 -2.60 -13.32 25.05
C TRP A 139 -4.07 -12.98 24.77
N GLU A 140 -4.54 -11.80 25.13
CA GLU A 140 -5.94 -11.41 24.87
C GLU A 140 -6.24 -11.19 23.39
N GLY A 141 -5.25 -10.73 22.61
CA GLY A 141 -5.38 -10.55 21.18
C GLY A 141 -5.59 -11.86 20.38
N PHE A 142 -5.25 -13.01 20.96
CA PHE A 142 -5.45 -14.33 20.34
C PHE A 142 -6.81 -14.98 20.69
N LYS A 143 -7.61 -14.37 21.57
CA LYS A 143 -8.94 -14.90 21.87
C LYS A 143 -9.87 -14.66 20.68
N VAL A 144 -10.46 -15.72 20.18
CA VAL A 144 -11.39 -15.70 19.03
C VAL A 144 -12.57 -14.74 19.28
N ASP A 145 -12.95 -14.53 20.53
CA ASP A 145 -14.06 -13.65 20.91
C ASP A 145 -13.74 -12.17 20.67
N VAL A 146 -12.49 -11.74 20.85
CA VAL A 146 -12.03 -10.38 20.54
C VAL A 146 -12.14 -10.11 19.04
N TRP A 147 -11.78 -11.09 18.21
CA TRP A 147 -11.92 -10.99 16.74
C TRP A 147 -13.38 -10.95 16.31
N LYS A 148 -14.25 -11.77 16.92
CA LYS A 148 -15.68 -11.77 16.62
C LYS A 148 -16.35 -10.47 17.01
N GLU A 149 -15.98 -9.85 18.11
CA GLU A 149 -16.50 -8.57 18.56
C GLU A 149 -16.11 -7.44 17.63
N HIS A 150 -14.84 -7.37 17.19
CA HIS A 150 -14.37 -6.40 16.20
C HIS A 150 -15.08 -6.53 14.85
N LEU A 151 -15.32 -7.78 14.39
CA LEU A 151 -16.05 -8.03 13.14
C LEU A 151 -17.55 -7.69 13.25
N ARG A 152 -18.15 -7.85 14.43
CA ARG A 152 -19.55 -7.43 14.69
C ARG A 152 -19.69 -5.92 14.71
N LEU A 153 -18.76 -5.19 15.34
CA LEU A 153 -18.76 -3.74 15.39
C LEU A 153 -18.58 -3.13 14.00
N SER A 154 -17.76 -3.72 13.13
CA SER A 154 -17.61 -3.28 11.76
C SER A 154 -18.90 -3.44 10.93
N LYS A 155 -19.60 -4.56 11.09
CA LYS A 155 -20.89 -4.82 10.42
C LYS A 155 -22.02 -3.93 10.96
N GLY A 156 -22.04 -3.64 12.25
CA GLY A 156 -23.00 -2.72 12.85
C GLY A 156 -22.83 -1.28 12.38
N ALA A 157 -21.59 -0.82 12.18
CA ALA A 157 -21.31 0.51 11.66
C ALA A 157 -21.75 0.67 10.18
N GLU A 158 -21.61 -0.38 9.36
CA GLU A 158 -22.10 -0.37 7.97
C GLU A 158 -23.62 -0.31 7.89
N SER A 159 -24.33 -1.06 8.74
CA SER A 159 -25.80 -1.06 8.75
C SER A 159 -26.37 0.29 9.19
N THR A 160 -25.76 0.94 10.18
CA THR A 160 -26.19 2.26 10.66
C THR A 160 -25.95 3.36 9.63
N SER A 161 -24.86 3.28 8.87
CA SER A 161 -24.56 4.23 7.78
C SER A 161 -25.53 4.07 6.60
N ALA A 162 -25.95 2.83 6.28
CA ALA A 162 -26.90 2.54 5.24
C ALA A 162 -28.31 3.08 5.58
N ILE A 163 -28.76 2.93 6.83
CA ILE A 163 -30.04 3.44 7.31
C ILE A 163 -30.07 4.98 7.29
N LYS A 164 -29.01 5.65 7.73
CA LYS A 164 -28.91 7.10 7.70
C LYS A 164 -28.94 7.66 6.27
N LYS A 165 -28.35 6.95 5.32
CA LYS A 165 -28.35 7.36 3.91
C LYS A 165 -29.71 7.20 3.24
N SER A 166 -30.55 6.26 3.69
CA SER A 166 -31.92 6.10 3.18
C SER A 166 -32.89 7.15 3.74
N SER A 167 -32.67 7.69 4.95
CA SER A 167 -33.50 8.74 5.55
C SER A 167 -33.22 10.13 4.97
N ASP A 168 -32.05 10.35 4.39
CA ASP A 168 -31.71 11.64 3.75
C ASP A 168 -32.25 11.77 2.32
N PHE A 169 -32.91 10.75 1.78
CA PHE A 169 -33.53 10.71 0.46
C PHE A 169 -35.08 10.59 0.48
N ALA A 170 -35.68 10.60 1.65
CA ALA A 170 -37.13 10.61 1.84
C ALA A 170 -37.62 11.98 2.31
#